data_0b33ea88e7e4afcf71edd1b24bda563e
#
_entry.id   0b33ea88e7e4afcf71edd1b24bda563e
#
_cell.length_a   1.000
_cell.length_b   1.000
_cell.length_c   1.000
_cell.angle_alpha   90.00
_cell.angle_beta   90.00
_cell.angle_gamma   90.00
#
_symmetry.space_group_name_H-M   'P 1'
#
loop_
_entity.id
_entity.type
_entity.pdbx_description
1 polymer ?
#
loop_
_entity_poly.entity_id
_entity_poly.type
_entity_poly.pdbx_seq_one_letter_code
_entity_poly.pdbx_strand_id
1 'polypeptide(L)'
;MILVDTSTIVAWLDRSHPDHKTASQALVTVLMEDDVAVSVVTLAELAVGGRTREALEADLKGMIVIKVTAADAWRAGQVFARLPRKHATPLPDFFIRAQAAERGWRHLTNDRRRLGWWPDLEFVFGN
;
A
#
# COMPACT_ATOMS: atom_id res chain seq x y z
N MET A 1 9.72 5.89 8.18
CA MET A 1 8.94 5.86 6.91
C MET A 1 7.91 4.74 6.96
N ILE A 2 6.72 5.04 6.51
CA ILE A 2 5.64 4.06 6.38
C ILE A 2 5.16 4.05 4.93
N LEU A 3 4.98 2.86 4.34
CA LEU A 3 4.41 2.70 3.01
C LEU A 3 2.93 2.34 3.15
N VAL A 4 2.07 3.14 2.53
CA VAL A 4 0.61 2.96 2.63
C VAL A 4 0.11 2.08 1.48
N ASP A 5 -0.67 1.05 1.82
CA ASP A 5 -1.29 0.16 0.84
C ASP A 5 -2.41 0.86 0.06
N THR A 6 -2.65 0.38 -1.15
CA THR A 6 -3.72 0.89 -2.00
C THR A 6 -5.08 0.80 -1.32
N SER A 7 -5.35 -0.29 -0.59
CA SER A 7 -6.61 -0.46 0.14
C SER A 7 -6.91 0.68 1.12
N THR A 8 -5.89 1.17 1.80
CA THR A 8 -6.03 2.29 2.73
C THR A 8 -6.29 3.60 1.99
N ILE A 9 -5.58 3.84 0.89
CA ILE A 9 -5.78 5.05 0.07
C ILE A 9 -7.18 5.07 -0.51
N VAL A 10 -7.65 3.96 -1.06
CA VAL A 10 -9.00 3.85 -1.62
C VAL A 10 -10.06 4.15 -0.57
N ALA A 11 -9.95 3.55 0.62
CA ALA A 11 -10.89 3.79 1.71
C ALA A 11 -10.86 5.24 2.20
N TRP A 12 -9.69 5.86 2.23
CA TRP A 12 -9.54 7.25 2.61
C TRP A 12 -10.16 8.22 1.58
N LEU A 13 -9.98 7.95 0.28
CA LEU A 13 -10.47 8.83 -0.78
C LEU A 13 -11.96 8.67 -1.07
N ASP A 14 -12.55 7.55 -0.71
CA ASP A 14 -13.97 7.27 -0.94
C ASP A 14 -14.76 7.41 0.37
N ARG A 15 -15.48 8.53 0.51
CA ARG A 15 -16.26 8.83 1.71
C ARG A 15 -17.37 7.81 1.99
N SER A 16 -17.83 7.10 0.98
CA SER A 16 -18.87 6.07 1.12
C SER A 16 -18.31 4.69 1.47
N HIS A 17 -16.97 4.55 1.46
CA HIS A 17 -16.33 3.28 1.79
C HIS A 17 -16.60 2.89 3.26
N PRO A 18 -16.92 1.62 3.53
CA PRO A 18 -17.16 1.15 4.90
C PRO A 18 -16.03 1.46 5.87
N ASP A 19 -14.79 1.43 5.40
CA ASP A 19 -13.59 1.65 6.21
C ASP A 19 -13.05 3.09 6.12
N HIS A 20 -13.83 4.01 5.54
CA HIS A 20 -13.36 5.40 5.34
C HIS A 20 -12.88 6.04 6.65
N LYS A 21 -13.67 5.93 7.70
CA LYS A 21 -13.36 6.56 8.99
C LYS A 21 -12.09 5.98 9.61
N THR A 22 -11.98 4.65 9.64
CA THR A 22 -10.82 3.98 10.23
C THR A 22 -9.56 4.21 9.41
N ALA A 23 -9.64 4.18 8.08
CA ALA A 23 -8.53 4.47 7.18
C ALA A 23 -8.06 5.92 7.33
N SER A 24 -9.00 6.86 7.40
CA SER A 24 -8.69 8.28 7.56
C SER A 24 -7.98 8.56 8.89
N GLN A 25 -8.45 7.97 9.97
CA GLN A 25 -7.84 8.11 11.29
C GLN A 25 -6.43 7.52 11.33
N ALA A 26 -6.27 6.32 10.76
CA ALA A 26 -4.96 5.67 10.69
C ALA A 26 -3.96 6.49 9.87
N LEU A 27 -4.39 7.02 8.74
CA LEU A 27 -3.53 7.83 7.87
C LEU A 27 -3.10 9.13 8.56
N VAL A 28 -4.02 9.82 9.23
CA VAL A 28 -3.70 11.02 10.02
C VAL A 28 -2.68 10.67 11.11
N THR A 29 -2.89 9.59 11.82
CA THR A 29 -1.99 9.15 12.89
C THR A 29 -0.57 8.92 12.37
N VAL A 30 -0.42 8.17 11.29
CA VAL A 30 0.92 7.89 10.74
C VAL A 30 1.57 9.13 10.15
N LEU A 31 0.80 10.04 9.55
CA LEU A 31 1.32 11.32 9.04
C LEU A 31 1.87 12.22 10.15
N MET A 32 1.33 12.09 11.35
CA MET A 32 1.83 12.83 12.51
C MET A 32 3.10 12.22 13.11
N GLU A 33 3.32 10.93 12.91
CA GLU A 33 4.39 10.17 13.54
C GLU A 33 5.60 9.95 12.64
N ASP A 34 5.39 9.89 11.32
CA ASP A 34 6.43 9.50 10.37
C ASP A 34 6.16 10.09 8.98
N ASP A 35 7.16 10.01 8.12
CA ASP A 35 7.00 10.27 6.70
C ASP A 35 6.24 9.12 6.04
N VAL A 36 5.35 9.48 5.11
CA VAL A 36 4.46 8.53 4.43
C VAL A 36 4.82 8.45 2.96
N ALA A 37 4.93 7.22 2.47
CA ALA A 37 5.17 6.92 1.06
C ALA A 37 4.00 6.14 0.46
N VAL A 38 3.80 6.31 -0.84
CA VAL A 38 2.90 5.52 -1.68
C VAL A 38 3.66 4.97 -2.88
N SER A 39 3.26 3.80 -3.34
CA SER A 39 3.88 3.17 -4.50
C SER A 39 3.34 3.74 -5.82
N VAL A 40 4.18 3.77 -6.85
CA VAL A 40 3.71 3.98 -8.23
C VAL A 40 2.66 2.95 -8.66
N VAL A 41 2.69 1.76 -8.09
CA VAL A 41 1.67 0.71 -8.32
C VAL A 41 0.30 1.20 -7.84
N THR A 42 0.25 1.87 -6.69
CA THR A 42 -0.98 2.48 -6.16
C THR A 42 -1.52 3.55 -7.12
N LEU A 43 -0.65 4.36 -7.72
CA LEU A 43 -1.08 5.34 -8.73
C LEU A 43 -1.76 4.66 -9.91
N ALA A 44 -1.19 3.55 -10.40
CA ALA A 44 -1.79 2.78 -11.50
C ALA A 44 -3.17 2.25 -11.14
N GLU A 45 -3.32 1.69 -9.94
CA GLU A 45 -4.59 1.16 -9.47
C GLU A 45 -5.65 2.26 -9.29
N LEU A 46 -5.26 3.42 -8.78
CA LEU A 46 -6.17 4.57 -8.64
C LEU A 46 -6.57 5.16 -10.01
N ALA A 47 -5.65 5.14 -10.98
CA ALA A 47 -5.94 5.59 -12.34
C ALA A 47 -6.99 4.68 -13.02
N VAL A 48 -6.95 3.38 -12.78
CA VAL A 48 -7.98 2.45 -13.26
C VAL A 48 -9.36 2.83 -12.71
N GLY A 49 -9.42 3.36 -11.50
CA GLY A 49 -10.65 3.83 -10.87
C GLY A 49 -11.22 5.13 -11.46
N GLY A 50 -10.60 5.71 -12.48
CA GLY A 50 -11.10 6.88 -13.19
C GLY A 50 -10.68 8.24 -12.63
N ARG A 51 -9.80 8.29 -11.65
CA ARG A 51 -9.28 9.56 -11.13
C ARG A 51 -8.33 10.21 -12.14
N THR A 52 -8.37 11.53 -12.23
CA THR A 52 -7.41 12.28 -13.04
C THR A 52 -6.07 12.35 -12.32
N ARG A 53 -5.00 12.52 -13.12
CA ARG A 53 -3.65 12.66 -12.57
C ARG A 53 -3.55 13.86 -11.64
N GLU A 54 -4.15 14.98 -12.02
CA GLU A 54 -4.15 16.21 -11.24
C GLU A 54 -4.85 16.03 -9.89
N ALA A 55 -5.98 15.32 -9.87
CA ALA A 55 -6.70 15.03 -8.64
C ALA A 55 -5.87 14.14 -7.70
N LEU A 56 -5.20 13.10 -8.25
CA LEU A 56 -4.32 12.24 -7.46
C LEU A 56 -3.13 12.99 -6.88
N GLU A 57 -2.48 13.83 -7.68
CA GLU A 57 -1.35 14.63 -7.20
C GLU A 57 -1.76 15.56 -6.07
N ALA A 58 -2.95 16.15 -6.15
CA ALA A 58 -3.49 17.00 -5.10
C ALA A 58 -3.80 16.20 -3.83
N ASP A 59 -4.45 15.04 -3.96
CA ASP A 59 -4.82 14.20 -2.82
C ASP A 59 -3.60 13.62 -2.10
N LEU A 60 -2.55 13.28 -2.84
CA LEU A 60 -1.35 12.66 -2.29
C LEU A 60 -0.25 13.67 -1.93
N LYS A 61 -0.57 14.95 -1.97
CA LYS A 61 0.38 16.01 -1.60
C LYS A 61 0.89 15.79 -0.18
N GLY A 62 2.21 15.86 -0.01
CA GLY A 62 2.85 15.59 1.27
C GLY A 62 3.28 14.13 1.46
N MET A 63 2.87 13.23 0.58
CA MET A 63 3.36 11.86 0.54
C MET A 63 4.45 11.69 -0.52
N ILE A 64 5.38 10.78 -0.26
CA ILE A 64 6.47 10.49 -1.19
C ILE A 64 6.03 9.34 -2.10
N VAL A 65 6.10 9.56 -3.41
CA VAL A 65 5.82 8.50 -4.39
C VAL A 65 7.11 7.77 -4.71
N ILE A 66 7.12 6.45 -4.50
CA ILE A 66 8.30 5.61 -4.72
C ILE A 66 8.13 4.72 -5.94
N LYS A 67 9.23 4.54 -6.66
CA LYS A 67 9.31 3.68 -7.84
C LYS A 67 9.56 2.24 -7.44
N VAL A 68 9.13 1.31 -8.29
CA VAL A 68 9.50 -0.10 -8.17
C VAL A 68 10.90 -0.27 -8.75
N THR A 69 11.85 -0.71 -7.93
CA THR A 69 13.20 -1.02 -8.37
C THR A 69 13.29 -2.46 -8.88
N ALA A 70 14.40 -2.80 -9.55
CA ALA A 70 14.66 -4.18 -9.96
C ALA A 70 14.70 -5.13 -8.74
N ALA A 71 15.29 -4.69 -7.63
CA ALA A 71 15.31 -5.47 -6.39
C ALA A 71 13.91 -5.71 -5.83
N ASP A 72 13.06 -4.68 -5.83
CA ASP A 72 11.66 -4.81 -5.41
C ASP A 72 10.92 -5.84 -6.26
N ALA A 73 11.05 -5.72 -7.58
CA ALA A 73 10.37 -6.61 -8.53
C ALA A 73 10.84 -8.06 -8.40
N TRP A 74 12.13 -8.28 -8.26
CA TRP A 74 12.69 -9.62 -8.07
C TRP A 74 12.17 -10.26 -6.79
N ARG A 75 12.21 -9.54 -5.68
CA ARG A 75 11.71 -9.99 -4.39
C ARG A 75 10.22 -10.31 -4.44
N ALA A 76 9.43 -9.46 -5.07
CA ALA A 76 7.99 -9.67 -5.24
C ALA A 76 7.72 -11.00 -5.96
N GLY A 77 8.42 -11.25 -7.05
CA GLY A 77 8.29 -12.48 -7.82
C GLY A 77 8.71 -13.74 -7.03
N GLN A 78 9.81 -13.65 -6.29
CA GLN A 78 10.28 -14.77 -5.45
C GLN A 78 9.26 -15.15 -4.38
N VAL A 79 8.69 -14.16 -3.68
CA VAL A 79 7.70 -14.44 -2.63
C VAL A 79 6.40 -14.95 -3.24
N PHE A 80 5.94 -14.34 -4.32
CA PHE A 80 4.74 -14.77 -5.04
C PHE A 80 4.84 -16.25 -5.48
N ALA A 81 5.99 -16.65 -6.01
CA ALA A 81 6.22 -18.02 -6.49
C ALA A 81 6.20 -19.08 -5.39
N ARG A 82 6.50 -18.70 -4.14
CA ARG A 82 6.53 -19.61 -2.99
C ARG A 82 5.16 -19.87 -2.39
N LEU A 83 4.16 -19.07 -2.75
CA LEU A 83 2.84 -19.18 -2.15
C LEU A 83 2.00 -20.25 -2.85
N PRO A 84 1.11 -20.91 -2.09
CA PRO A 84 0.19 -21.88 -2.69
C PRO A 84 -0.68 -21.22 -3.77
N ARG A 85 -0.97 -21.93 -4.84
CA ARG A 85 -1.81 -21.42 -5.94
C ARG A 85 -3.23 -21.02 -5.54
N LYS A 86 -3.70 -21.48 -4.39
CA LYS A 86 -5.01 -21.10 -3.81
C LYS A 86 -5.09 -19.65 -3.37
N HIS A 87 -4.01 -18.96 -3.44
CA HIS A 87 -3.82 -17.65 -2.95
C HIS A 87 -4.44 -16.62 -3.89
N ALA A 88 -5.32 -15.80 -3.35
CA ALA A 88 -6.09 -14.84 -4.12
C ALA A 88 -5.42 -13.45 -4.24
N THR A 89 -4.24 -13.25 -3.64
CA THR A 89 -3.59 -11.95 -3.68
C THR A 89 -2.92 -11.71 -5.02
N PRO A 90 -3.28 -10.64 -5.73
CA PRO A 90 -2.70 -10.35 -7.04
C PRO A 90 -1.24 -9.89 -6.92
N LEU A 91 -0.47 -10.12 -7.98
CA LEU A 91 0.94 -9.75 -8.04
C LEU A 91 1.23 -8.27 -7.70
N PRO A 92 0.41 -7.28 -8.11
CA PRO A 92 0.66 -5.88 -7.73
C PRO A 92 0.82 -5.64 -6.24
N ASP A 93 0.07 -6.34 -5.39
CA ASP A 93 0.20 -6.23 -3.93
C ASP A 93 1.59 -6.66 -3.46
N PHE A 94 2.20 -7.63 -4.14
CA PHE A 94 3.54 -8.11 -3.82
C PHE A 94 4.62 -7.08 -4.14
N PHE A 95 4.45 -6.30 -5.20
CA PHE A 95 5.35 -5.18 -5.50
C PHE A 95 5.36 -4.16 -4.38
N ILE A 96 4.19 -3.78 -3.89
CA ILE A 96 4.06 -2.80 -2.81
C ILE A 96 4.71 -3.32 -1.53
N ARG A 97 4.43 -4.56 -1.16
CA ARG A 97 5.02 -5.17 0.03
C ARG A 97 6.53 -5.33 -0.08
N ALA A 98 7.03 -5.70 -1.24
CA ALA A 98 8.46 -5.80 -1.50
C ALA A 98 9.15 -4.44 -1.32
N GLN A 99 8.52 -3.36 -1.77
CA GLN A 99 9.07 -2.01 -1.59
C GLN A 99 9.25 -1.67 -0.10
N ALA A 100 8.27 -2.01 0.73
CA ALA A 100 8.38 -1.79 2.17
C ALA A 100 9.44 -2.70 2.80
N ALA A 101 9.42 -3.98 2.46
CA ALA A 101 10.36 -4.96 3.02
C ALA A 101 11.82 -4.66 2.65
N GLU A 102 12.11 -4.33 1.39
CA GLU A 102 13.46 -4.00 0.93
C GLU A 102 14.04 -2.76 1.63
N ARG A 103 13.18 -1.86 2.09
CA ARG A 103 13.59 -0.62 2.77
C ARG A 103 13.55 -0.71 4.30
N GLY A 104 13.02 -1.81 4.84
CA GLY A 104 12.82 -1.95 6.28
C GLY A 104 11.72 -1.03 6.81
N TRP A 105 10.74 -0.69 5.99
CA TRP A 105 9.64 0.19 6.37
C TRP A 105 8.43 -0.61 6.85
N ARG A 106 7.64 0.01 7.70
CA ARG A 106 6.33 -0.54 8.07
C ARG A 106 5.34 -0.35 6.91
N HIS A 107 4.30 -1.17 6.89
CA HIS A 107 3.28 -1.18 5.84
C HIS A 107 1.89 -0.97 6.46
N LEU A 108 1.26 0.15 6.13
CA LEU A 108 -0.10 0.46 6.57
C LEU A 108 -1.10 -0.13 5.59
N THR A 109 -1.96 -1.01 6.06
CA THR A 109 -2.99 -1.65 5.24
C THR A 109 -4.31 -1.81 6.00
N ASN A 110 -5.41 -1.80 5.26
CA ASN A 110 -6.73 -2.16 5.79
C ASN A 110 -7.06 -3.64 5.56
N ASP A 111 -6.29 -4.32 4.73
CA ASP A 111 -6.60 -5.69 4.34
C ASP A 111 -5.98 -6.71 5.28
N ARG A 112 -6.74 -7.04 6.33
CA ARG A 112 -6.32 -8.02 7.34
C ARG A 112 -6.30 -9.46 6.83
N ARG A 113 -7.04 -9.77 5.75
CA ARG A 113 -7.13 -11.13 5.22
C ARG A 113 -5.82 -11.60 4.61
N ARG A 114 -4.95 -10.68 4.26
CA ARG A 114 -3.67 -10.94 3.59
C ARG A 114 -2.49 -10.86 4.54
N LEU A 115 -2.74 -10.98 5.85
CA LEU A 115 -1.73 -10.98 6.89
C LEU A 115 -0.88 -12.24 6.90
N GLY A 116 0.37 -12.09 7.32
CA GLY A 116 1.29 -13.20 7.47
C GLY A 116 1.92 -13.70 6.18
N TRP A 117 1.65 -13.02 5.08
CA TRP A 117 2.14 -13.43 3.77
C TRP A 117 3.52 -12.90 3.43
N TRP A 118 4.02 -12.02 4.24
CA TRP A 118 5.34 -11.48 4.08
C TRP A 118 6.04 -11.56 5.44
N PRO A 119 6.91 -12.56 5.64
CA PRO A 119 7.42 -12.89 6.99
C PRO A 119 8.22 -11.78 7.65
N ASP A 120 8.90 -10.95 6.90
CA ASP A 120 9.79 -9.92 7.44
C ASP A 120 9.21 -8.51 7.36
N LEU A 121 7.90 -8.40 7.20
CA LEU A 121 7.22 -7.12 7.06
C LEU A 121 6.35 -6.83 8.27
N GLU A 122 6.58 -5.67 8.89
CA GLU A 122 5.75 -5.17 9.97
C GLU A 122 4.53 -4.46 9.40
N PHE A 123 3.35 -4.99 9.69
CA PHE A 123 2.08 -4.42 9.27
C PHE A 123 1.50 -3.51 10.36
N VAL A 124 0.93 -2.38 9.93
CA VAL A 124 0.10 -1.51 10.76
C VAL A 124 -1.30 -1.53 10.18
N PHE A 125 -2.31 -1.62 11.05
CA PHE A 125 -3.70 -1.73 10.63
C PHE A 125 -4.48 -0.48 10.91
N GLY A 126 -5.40 -0.15 9.99
CA GLY A 126 -6.25 1.01 10.06
C GLY A 126 -7.44 0.89 11.03
N ASN A 127 -7.52 -0.16 11.81
CA ASN A 127 -8.66 -0.31 12.73
C ASN A 127 -8.27 -0.86 14.09
#